data_82b707672c6a623753e9c1bd58a4ad73
#
_entry.id   82b707672c6a623753e9c1bd58a4ad73
#
_cell.length_a   1.000
_cell.length_b   1.000
_cell.length_c   1.000
_cell.angle_alpha   90.00
_cell.angle_beta   90.00
_cell.angle_gamma   90.00
#
_symmetry.space_group_name_H-M   'P 1'
#
loop_
_entity.id
_entity.type
_entity.pdbx_description
1 polymer ?
#
loop_
_entity_poly.entity_id
_entity_poly.type
_entity_poly.pdbx_seq_one_letter_code
_entity_poly.pdbx_strand_id
1 'polypeptide(L)'
;MKRFFLLTLISFISSVGFAQQGSRLPDNKELVTKARSYYVETDTFYMKREALESSLLGQAEFKAWNLQITGKQELADMVVRVKRVPFSNHFSYTVTDRETDTIVMAGKVDSLAGTVYGRIAKEIVEKMVALRGNPLPAQKEKQQAEAAK
;
A
#
# COMPACT_ATOMS: atom_id res chain seq x y z
N MET A 1 29.21 -62.26 44.96
CA MET A 1 29.57 -61.80 43.62
C MET A 1 28.40 -60.89 43.15
N LYS A 2 28.54 -59.58 43.29
CA LYS A 2 27.54 -58.59 42.91
C LYS A 2 28.05 -57.88 41.67
N ARG A 3 27.37 -58.11 40.49
CA ARG A 3 27.70 -57.47 39.23
C ARG A 3 26.92 -56.13 39.16
N PHE A 4 27.70 -55.06 39.24
CA PHE A 4 27.17 -53.70 38.98
C PHE A 4 27.01 -53.50 37.48
N PHE A 5 25.76 -53.29 37.00
CA PHE A 5 25.47 -52.88 35.64
C PHE A 5 25.44 -51.35 35.63
N LEU A 6 26.44 -50.74 35.02
CA LEU A 6 26.52 -49.29 34.84
C LEU A 6 25.78 -48.94 33.56
N LEU A 7 24.57 -48.39 33.69
CA LEU A 7 23.73 -47.92 32.59
C LEU A 7 24.15 -46.46 32.26
N THR A 8 24.95 -46.30 31.21
CA THR A 8 25.34 -44.99 30.68
C THR A 8 24.18 -44.46 29.82
N LEU A 9 23.40 -43.52 30.37
CA LEU A 9 22.36 -42.81 29.68
C LEU A 9 22.96 -41.67 28.85
N ILE A 10 23.14 -41.89 27.55
CA ILE A 10 23.60 -40.86 26.62
C ILE A 10 22.39 -39.96 26.27
N SER A 11 22.34 -38.81 26.90
CA SER A 11 21.38 -37.74 26.55
C SER A 11 21.76 -37.09 25.23
N PHE A 12 21.10 -37.45 24.16
CA PHE A 12 21.15 -36.75 22.90
C PHE A 12 20.38 -35.41 23.06
N ILE A 13 21.07 -34.34 23.33
CA ILE A 13 20.51 -32.97 23.26
C ILE A 13 20.51 -32.58 21.80
N SER A 14 19.38 -32.83 21.13
CA SER A 14 19.09 -32.28 19.82
C SER A 14 18.87 -30.76 19.97
N SER A 15 19.89 -29.97 19.72
CA SER A 15 19.79 -28.53 19.57
C SER A 15 19.02 -28.24 18.29
N VAL A 16 17.70 -28.10 18.44
CA VAL A 16 16.84 -27.52 17.40
C VAL A 16 17.26 -26.06 17.28
N GLY A 17 18.13 -25.78 16.33
CA GLY A 17 18.46 -24.43 15.92
C GLY A 17 17.21 -23.77 15.39
N PHE A 18 16.53 -22.98 16.20
CA PHE A 18 15.57 -21.99 15.72
C PHE A 18 16.38 -20.99 14.88
N ALA A 19 16.41 -21.23 13.56
CA ALA A 19 16.77 -20.19 12.63
C ALA A 19 15.75 -19.06 12.85
N GLN A 20 16.15 -18.01 13.58
CA GLN A 20 15.46 -16.73 13.58
C GLN A 20 15.53 -16.21 12.14
N GLN A 21 14.54 -16.59 11.33
CA GLN A 21 14.19 -15.82 10.15
C GLN A 21 13.77 -14.45 10.67
N GLY A 22 14.74 -13.54 10.75
CA GLY A 22 14.47 -12.14 11.01
C GLY A 22 13.38 -11.71 10.06
N SER A 23 12.20 -11.42 10.59
CA SER A 23 11.05 -10.91 9.82
C SER A 23 11.49 -9.59 9.21
N ARG A 24 12.10 -9.67 8.02
CA ARG A 24 12.40 -8.48 7.24
C ARG A 24 11.05 -7.89 6.85
N LEU A 25 10.77 -6.69 7.37
CA LEU A 25 9.56 -5.98 6.95
C LEU A 25 9.55 -5.94 5.41
N PRO A 26 8.44 -6.30 4.77
CA PRO A 26 8.36 -6.29 3.33
C PRO A 26 8.60 -4.86 2.81
N ASP A 27 9.26 -4.76 1.66
CA ASP A 27 9.53 -3.48 1.02
C ASP A 27 8.21 -2.82 0.58
N ASN A 28 8.13 -1.49 0.69
CA ASN A 28 6.97 -0.71 0.27
C ASN A 28 6.56 -1.02 -1.18
N LYS A 29 7.54 -1.24 -2.07
CA LYS A 29 7.31 -1.65 -3.46
C LYS A 29 6.56 -2.99 -3.53
N GLU A 30 6.98 -3.96 -2.74
CA GLU A 30 6.36 -5.28 -2.69
C GLU A 30 4.91 -5.18 -2.20
N LEU A 31 4.68 -4.48 -1.07
CA LEU A 31 3.34 -4.28 -0.50
C LEU A 31 2.40 -3.60 -1.49
N VAL A 32 2.85 -2.49 -2.08
CA VAL A 32 2.02 -1.75 -3.05
C VAL A 32 1.76 -2.58 -4.30
N THR A 33 2.73 -3.36 -4.79
CA THR A 33 2.56 -4.18 -6.01
C THR A 33 1.57 -5.34 -5.80
N LYS A 34 1.54 -5.94 -4.62
CA LYS A 34 0.61 -7.03 -4.27
C LYS A 34 -0.82 -6.54 -4.04
N ALA A 35 -0.99 -5.33 -3.54
CA ALA A 35 -2.29 -4.78 -3.18
C ALA A 35 -3.25 -4.72 -4.38
N ARG A 36 -4.51 -5.12 -4.18
CA ARG A 36 -5.59 -5.11 -5.17
C ARG A 36 -6.78 -4.30 -4.72
N SER A 37 -6.97 -4.14 -3.41
CA SER A 37 -8.13 -3.51 -2.81
C SER A 37 -7.74 -2.38 -1.86
N TYR A 38 -8.46 -1.29 -1.94
CA TYR A 38 -8.23 -0.07 -1.18
C TYR A 38 -9.49 0.32 -0.41
N TYR A 39 -9.33 0.73 0.83
CA TYR A 39 -10.36 1.37 1.63
C TYR A 39 -9.99 2.81 1.85
N VAL A 40 -10.96 3.71 1.72
CA VAL A 40 -10.76 5.15 1.93
C VAL A 40 -11.42 5.57 3.23
N GLU A 41 -10.68 6.27 4.07
CA GLU A 41 -11.14 6.87 5.31
C GLU A 41 -10.83 8.37 5.29
N THR A 42 -11.82 9.19 5.58
CA THR A 42 -11.66 10.63 5.68
C THR A 42 -12.06 11.10 7.07
N ASP A 43 -11.13 11.72 7.78
CA ASP A 43 -11.34 12.27 9.13
C ASP A 43 -11.57 13.79 9.04
N THR A 44 -12.54 14.20 8.19
CA THR A 44 -12.84 15.62 7.98
C THR A 44 -14.20 15.84 7.34
N PHE A 45 -14.97 16.79 7.87
CA PHE A 45 -16.24 17.25 7.27
C PHE A 45 -16.08 17.92 5.90
N TYR A 46 -14.87 18.37 5.56
CA TYR A 46 -14.60 19.11 4.32
C TYR A 46 -14.35 18.21 3.11
N MET A 47 -14.20 16.92 3.34
CA MET A 47 -13.99 15.94 2.27
C MET A 47 -14.91 14.75 2.44
N LYS A 48 -15.78 14.53 1.48
CA LYS A 48 -16.58 13.31 1.44
C LYS A 48 -15.73 12.16 0.94
N ARG A 49 -15.81 11.03 1.62
CA ARG A 49 -15.15 9.79 1.26
C ARG A 49 -15.43 9.39 -0.19
N GLU A 50 -16.69 9.45 -0.59
CA GLU A 50 -17.16 9.06 -1.93
C GLU A 50 -16.52 9.90 -3.04
N ALA A 51 -16.22 11.18 -2.76
CA ALA A 51 -15.55 12.05 -3.71
C ALA A 51 -14.09 11.63 -3.99
N LEU A 52 -13.38 11.19 -2.94
CA LEU A 52 -12.02 10.66 -3.10
C LEU A 52 -12.02 9.29 -3.76
N GLU A 53 -12.94 8.41 -3.38
CA GLU A 53 -13.14 7.10 -4.01
C GLU A 53 -13.40 7.24 -5.52
N SER A 54 -14.34 8.12 -5.89
CA SER A 54 -14.65 8.41 -7.30
C SER A 54 -13.43 8.97 -8.03
N SER A 55 -12.65 9.84 -7.37
CA SER A 55 -11.45 10.42 -7.98
C SER A 55 -10.35 9.39 -8.20
N LEU A 56 -10.16 8.43 -7.29
CA LEU A 56 -9.22 7.32 -7.45
C LEU A 56 -9.67 6.39 -8.58
N LEU A 57 -10.94 5.98 -8.60
CA LEU A 57 -11.53 5.15 -9.65
C LEU A 57 -11.52 5.85 -11.02
N GLY A 58 -11.46 7.19 -11.04
CA GLY A 58 -11.33 8.00 -12.24
C GLY A 58 -9.95 7.94 -12.90
N GLN A 59 -8.88 7.61 -12.14
CA GLN A 59 -7.51 7.57 -12.66
C GLN A 59 -7.31 6.41 -13.63
N ALA A 60 -6.67 6.69 -14.77
CA ALA A 60 -6.45 5.69 -15.82
C ALA A 60 -5.54 4.54 -15.36
N GLU A 61 -4.50 4.88 -14.60
CA GLU A 61 -3.55 3.92 -14.04
C GLU A 61 -4.22 2.99 -13.04
N PHE A 62 -5.11 3.55 -12.17
CA PHE A 62 -5.85 2.78 -11.18
C PHE A 62 -6.72 1.70 -11.86
N LYS A 63 -7.38 2.08 -12.97
CA LYS A 63 -8.15 1.16 -13.81
C LYS A 63 -7.26 0.13 -14.51
N ALA A 64 -6.13 0.57 -15.07
CA ALA A 64 -5.21 -0.31 -15.81
C ALA A 64 -4.58 -1.37 -14.90
N TRP A 65 -4.36 -1.07 -13.61
CA TRP A 65 -3.93 -2.05 -12.62
C TRP A 65 -5.07 -2.94 -12.11
N ASN A 66 -6.32 -2.71 -12.55
CA ASN A 66 -7.52 -3.41 -12.08
C ASN A 66 -7.69 -3.35 -10.55
N LEU A 67 -7.46 -2.16 -9.96
CA LEU A 67 -7.59 -1.93 -8.54
C LEU A 67 -9.05 -1.65 -8.16
N GLN A 68 -9.43 -2.03 -6.95
CA GLN A 68 -10.78 -1.93 -6.45
C GLN A 68 -10.85 -1.05 -5.20
N ILE A 69 -11.96 -0.37 -5.03
CA ILE A 69 -12.31 0.29 -3.77
C ILE A 69 -13.32 -0.60 -3.04
N THR A 70 -13.04 -0.91 -1.79
CA THR A 70 -13.95 -1.67 -0.93
C THR A 70 -14.65 -0.78 0.08
N GLY A 71 -15.90 -1.11 0.41
CA GLY A 71 -16.69 -0.41 1.43
C GLY A 71 -16.34 -0.80 2.87
N LYS A 72 -15.55 -1.87 3.06
CA LYS A 72 -15.19 -2.39 4.38
C LYS A 72 -13.67 -2.44 4.51
N GLN A 73 -13.16 -1.90 5.60
CA GLN A 73 -11.72 -1.87 5.87
C GLN A 73 -11.11 -3.26 5.99
N GLU A 74 -11.86 -4.21 6.53
CA GLU A 74 -11.40 -5.59 6.76
C GLU A 74 -11.12 -6.34 5.46
N LEU A 75 -11.73 -5.90 4.34
CA LEU A 75 -11.57 -6.50 3.03
C LEU A 75 -10.52 -5.79 2.15
N ALA A 76 -9.92 -4.71 2.67
CA ALA A 76 -8.91 -3.97 1.95
C ALA A 76 -7.51 -4.53 2.21
N ASP A 77 -6.65 -4.47 1.18
CA ASP A 77 -5.21 -4.66 1.35
C ASP A 77 -4.56 -3.38 1.88
N MET A 78 -5.02 -2.22 1.38
CA MET A 78 -4.50 -0.90 1.72
C MET A 78 -5.59 0.02 2.28
N VAL A 79 -5.21 0.83 3.27
CA VAL A 79 -6.07 1.86 3.87
C VAL A 79 -5.51 3.24 3.54
N VAL A 80 -6.30 4.04 2.83
CA VAL A 80 -6.01 5.45 2.53
C VAL A 80 -6.70 6.30 3.58
N ARG A 81 -5.93 6.96 4.46
CA ARG A 81 -6.46 7.91 5.45
C ARG A 81 -6.13 9.33 5.06
N VAL A 82 -7.13 10.19 5.07
CA VAL A 82 -6.97 11.61 4.80
C VAL A 82 -7.43 12.43 5.98
N LYS A 83 -6.57 13.35 6.42
CA LYS A 83 -6.83 14.28 7.54
C LYS A 83 -6.59 15.70 7.08
N ARG A 84 -7.40 16.63 7.60
CA ARG A 84 -7.14 18.06 7.45
C ARG A 84 -6.18 18.51 8.56
N VAL A 85 -5.17 19.27 8.20
CA VAL A 85 -4.32 19.93 9.20
C VAL A 85 -5.12 21.05 9.87
N PRO A 86 -5.25 21.04 11.20
CA PRO A 86 -6.02 22.08 11.92
C PRO A 86 -5.58 23.50 11.55
N PHE A 87 -6.55 24.40 11.44
CA PHE A 87 -6.33 25.82 11.15
C PHE A 87 -5.61 26.13 9.83
N SER A 88 -5.63 25.18 8.90
CA SER A 88 -4.98 25.33 7.59
C SER A 88 -5.85 24.85 6.44
N ASN A 89 -5.45 25.18 5.21
CA ASN A 89 -6.04 24.62 3.99
C ASN A 89 -5.26 23.42 3.47
N HIS A 90 -4.45 22.80 4.33
CA HIS A 90 -3.65 21.64 3.97
C HIS A 90 -4.35 20.35 4.38
N PHE A 91 -4.21 19.33 3.55
CA PHE A 91 -4.64 17.96 3.82
C PHE A 91 -3.41 17.07 3.81
N SER A 92 -3.30 16.20 4.78
CA SER A 92 -2.31 15.13 4.79
C SER A 92 -3.01 13.81 4.48
N TYR A 93 -2.32 12.93 3.79
CA TYR A 93 -2.78 11.57 3.59
C TYR A 93 -1.68 10.57 3.93
N THR A 94 -2.10 9.38 4.31
CA THR A 94 -1.27 8.19 4.45
C THR A 94 -1.94 7.03 3.73
N VAL A 95 -1.12 6.16 3.14
CA VAL A 95 -1.56 4.86 2.65
C VAL A 95 -0.81 3.81 3.45
N THR A 96 -1.55 2.95 4.09
CA THR A 96 -1.03 1.96 5.05
C THR A 96 -1.41 0.57 4.56
N ASP A 97 -0.48 -0.35 4.58
CA ASP A 97 -0.77 -1.78 4.44
C ASP A 97 -1.55 -2.26 5.66
N ARG A 98 -2.72 -2.85 5.44
CA ARG A 98 -3.63 -3.21 6.53
C ARG A 98 -3.09 -4.36 7.39
N GLU A 99 -2.37 -5.30 6.80
CA GLU A 99 -1.89 -6.49 7.49
C GLU A 99 -0.72 -6.17 8.43
N THR A 100 0.23 -5.36 7.96
CA THR A 100 1.46 -5.03 8.69
C THR A 100 1.40 -3.68 9.41
N ASP A 101 0.35 -2.89 9.19
CA ASP A 101 0.22 -1.48 9.62
C ASP A 101 1.38 -0.59 9.16
N THR A 102 2.05 -0.99 8.08
CA THR A 102 3.18 -0.25 7.51
C THR A 102 2.68 0.89 6.63
N ILE A 103 3.12 2.12 6.90
CA ILE A 103 2.85 3.27 6.03
C ILE A 103 3.72 3.14 4.78
N VAL A 104 3.10 2.86 3.65
CA VAL A 104 3.78 2.68 2.36
C VAL A 104 3.92 3.98 1.57
N MET A 105 3.00 4.91 1.76
CA MET A 105 3.01 6.24 1.12
C MET A 105 2.41 7.28 2.06
N ALA A 106 2.90 8.51 1.98
CA ALA A 106 2.33 9.66 2.67
C ALA A 106 2.55 10.94 1.85
N GLY A 107 1.71 11.94 2.04
CA GLY A 107 1.85 13.24 1.40
C GLY A 107 1.01 14.33 2.02
N LYS A 108 1.18 15.55 1.49
CA LYS A 108 0.40 16.73 1.84
C LYS A 108 -0.04 17.45 0.58
N VAL A 109 -1.29 17.86 0.54
CA VAL A 109 -1.89 18.58 -0.59
C VAL A 109 -2.56 19.85 -0.08
N ASP A 110 -2.31 20.95 -0.75
CA ASP A 110 -2.95 22.23 -0.44
C ASP A 110 -4.30 22.32 -1.13
N SER A 111 -5.32 22.72 -0.39
CA SER A 111 -6.64 23.01 -0.96
C SER A 111 -6.66 24.45 -1.49
N LEU A 112 -6.51 24.58 -2.78
CA LEU A 112 -6.90 25.80 -3.49
C LEU A 112 -8.25 25.52 -4.16
N ALA A 113 -9.33 26.11 -3.60
CA ALA A 113 -10.68 26.12 -4.20
C ALA A 113 -11.20 24.75 -4.72
N GLY A 114 -11.65 23.89 -3.84
CA GLY A 114 -12.72 22.91 -4.16
C GLY A 114 -12.32 21.55 -4.78
N THR A 115 -11.08 21.32 -5.21
CA THR A 115 -10.71 20.09 -5.93
C THR A 115 -9.62 19.26 -5.22
N VAL A 116 -9.57 19.32 -3.91
CA VAL A 116 -8.51 18.66 -3.11
C VAL A 116 -8.49 17.14 -3.29
N TYR A 117 -9.64 16.49 -3.41
CA TYR A 117 -9.74 15.05 -3.59
C TYR A 117 -9.13 14.57 -4.92
N GLY A 118 -9.33 15.32 -6.01
CA GLY A 118 -8.70 15.01 -7.29
C GLY A 118 -7.17 15.11 -7.24
N ARG A 119 -6.65 16.11 -6.53
CA ARG A 119 -5.20 16.30 -6.34
C ARG A 119 -4.59 15.20 -5.46
N ILE A 120 -5.27 14.83 -4.38
CA ILE A 120 -4.85 13.72 -3.51
C ILE A 120 -4.84 12.41 -4.31
N ALA A 121 -5.92 12.11 -5.05
CA ALA A 121 -6.00 10.91 -5.87
C ALA A 121 -4.87 10.85 -6.89
N LYS A 122 -4.59 11.95 -7.58
CA LYS A 122 -3.49 12.07 -8.53
C LYS A 122 -2.14 11.83 -7.88
N GLU A 123 -1.84 12.48 -6.74
CA GLU A 123 -0.57 12.31 -6.04
C GLU A 123 -0.36 10.88 -5.53
N ILE A 124 -1.42 10.24 -5.01
CA ILE A 124 -1.38 8.82 -4.62
C ILE A 124 -1.01 7.96 -5.83
N VAL A 125 -1.68 8.15 -6.96
CA VAL A 125 -1.44 7.36 -8.17
C VAL A 125 -0.05 7.61 -8.74
N GLU A 126 0.46 8.84 -8.75
CA GLU A 126 1.84 9.15 -9.16
C GLU A 126 2.88 8.40 -8.29
N LYS A 127 2.68 8.35 -6.98
CA LYS A 127 3.54 7.56 -6.07
C LYS A 127 3.40 6.05 -6.31
N MET A 128 2.19 5.59 -6.62
CA MET A 128 1.98 4.20 -7.02
C MET A 128 2.70 3.87 -8.33
N VAL A 129 2.68 4.76 -9.31
CA VAL A 129 3.46 4.59 -10.56
C VAL A 129 4.95 4.47 -10.28
N ALA A 130 5.49 5.27 -9.37
CA ALA A 130 6.90 5.18 -8.97
C ALA A 130 7.26 3.81 -8.33
N LEU A 131 6.33 3.20 -7.60
CA LEU A 131 6.55 1.91 -6.92
C LEU A 131 6.20 0.70 -7.80
N ARG A 132 5.08 0.74 -8.53
CA ARG A 132 4.56 -0.37 -9.35
C ARG A 132 5.07 -0.38 -10.78
N GLY A 133 5.54 0.75 -11.29
CA GLY A 133 5.74 1.01 -12.71
C GLY A 133 4.47 1.53 -13.40
N ASN A 134 4.65 2.20 -14.53
CA ASN A 134 3.54 2.76 -15.31
C ASN A 134 2.77 1.63 -16.03
N PRO A 135 1.46 1.45 -15.79
CA PRO A 135 0.67 0.42 -16.44
C PRO A 135 0.17 0.83 -17.85
N LEU A 136 0.25 2.14 -18.15
CA LEU A 136 -0.19 2.65 -19.44
C LEU A 136 0.96 2.57 -20.45
N PRO A 137 0.71 2.07 -21.67
CA PRO A 137 1.72 2.07 -22.72
C PRO A 137 2.14 3.53 -22.98
N ALA A 138 3.45 3.73 -23.12
CA ALA A 138 3.97 5.07 -23.37
C ALA A 138 3.28 5.66 -24.60
N GLN A 139 2.53 6.74 -24.40
CA GLN A 139 1.81 7.43 -25.50
C GLN A 139 2.76 7.89 -26.63
N LYS A 140 4.07 8.03 -26.32
CA LYS A 140 5.11 8.35 -27.29
C LYS A 140 5.32 7.27 -28.36
N GLU A 141 5.15 5.98 -28.03
CA GLU A 141 5.28 4.91 -29.02
C GLU A 141 4.10 4.87 -30.01
N LYS A 142 2.90 5.24 -29.54
CA LYS A 142 1.74 5.34 -30.44
C LYS A 142 1.86 6.50 -31.42
N GLN A 143 2.33 7.66 -30.95
CA GLN A 143 2.54 8.81 -31.85
C GLN A 143 3.68 8.60 -32.85
N GLN A 144 4.73 7.87 -32.49
CA GLN A 144 5.80 7.54 -33.43
C GLN A 144 5.38 6.44 -34.42
N ALA A 145 4.56 5.49 -34.00
CA ALA A 145 4.02 4.47 -34.92
C ALA A 145 2.99 5.04 -35.90
N GLU A 146 2.26 6.08 -35.51
CA GLU A 146 1.30 6.78 -36.38
C GLU A 146 2.00 7.77 -37.35
N ALA A 147 3.12 8.37 -36.93
CA ALA A 147 3.92 9.26 -37.77
C ALA A 147 4.82 8.50 -38.80
N ALA A 148 4.95 7.18 -38.65
CA ALA A 148 5.73 6.31 -39.54
C ALA A 148 4.89 5.60 -40.60
N LYS A 149 3.59 5.89 -40.69
CA LYS A 149 2.66 5.42 -41.73
C LYS A 149 2.34 6.53 -42.73
#